data_2b2c85fc4d9f00d9ec8971907852bf89
#
_entry.id   2b2c85fc4d9f00d9ec8971907852bf89
#
_cell.length_a   1.000
_cell.length_b   1.000
_cell.length_c   1.000
_cell.angle_alpha   90.00
_cell.angle_beta   90.00
_cell.angle_gamma   90.00
#
_symmetry.space_group_name_H-M   'P 1'
#
loop_
_entity.id
_entity.type
_entity.pdbx_description
1 polymer ?
#
loop_
_entity_poly.entity_id
_entity_poly.type
_entity_poly.pdbx_seq_one_letter_code
_entity_poly.pdbx_strand_id
1 'polypeptide(L)'
;MRILLDTNVLNNLHTRPSLLGKQTVRKLESAKGLFFSPITFFEWLQKDDYLGATAKLLAAATIAAGIEELPLSARAALEAQRFGSLRGSDPLDFLILSQAAQAEMDLYTSDRRLLSLGLDFVKDSTK
;
A
#
# COMPACT_ATOMS: atom_id res chain seq x y z
N MET A 1 -1.41 -11.89 -11.63
CA MET A 1 -1.52 -10.46 -11.26
C MET A 1 -0.74 -10.20 -9.98
N ARG A 2 0.07 -9.17 -9.98
CA ARG A 2 0.83 -8.72 -8.80
C ARG A 2 0.10 -7.52 -8.19
N ILE A 3 0.06 -7.45 -6.88
CA ILE A 3 -0.71 -6.44 -6.15
C ILE A 3 0.19 -5.75 -5.12
N LEU A 4 0.21 -4.41 -5.16
CA LEU A 4 0.81 -3.59 -4.12
C LEU A 4 -0.28 -3.21 -3.11
N LEU A 5 0.01 -3.44 -1.83
CA LEU A 5 -0.92 -3.16 -0.74
C LEU A 5 -0.55 -1.83 -0.09
N ASP A 6 -1.50 -0.88 -0.08
CA ASP A 6 -1.31 0.37 0.64
C ASP A 6 -1.26 0.12 2.16
N THR A 7 -0.71 1.04 2.90
CA THR A 7 -0.52 0.92 4.35
C THR A 7 -1.82 0.59 5.08
N ASN A 8 -2.92 1.25 4.74
CA ASN A 8 -4.21 0.98 5.37
C ASN A 8 -4.72 -0.45 5.11
N VAL A 9 -4.42 -1.00 3.93
CA VAL A 9 -4.83 -2.37 3.58
C VAL A 9 -4.02 -3.39 4.37
N LEU A 10 -2.71 -3.17 4.51
CA LEU A 10 -1.87 -4.02 5.35
C LEU A 10 -2.28 -3.95 6.82
N ASN A 11 -2.62 -2.77 7.32
CA ASN A 11 -3.16 -2.62 8.66
C ASN A 11 -4.41 -3.48 8.85
N ASN A 12 -5.34 -3.39 7.90
CA ASN A 12 -6.59 -4.15 7.96
C ASN A 12 -6.33 -5.65 7.86
N LEU A 13 -5.43 -6.05 6.98
CA LEU A 13 -5.09 -7.47 6.82
C LEU A 13 -4.57 -8.08 8.13
N HIS A 14 -3.75 -7.34 8.87
CA HIS A 14 -3.14 -7.83 10.11
C HIS A 14 -4.04 -7.66 11.34
N THR A 15 -4.87 -6.61 11.39
CA THR A 15 -5.58 -6.25 12.61
C THR A 15 -7.11 -6.27 12.50
N ARG A 16 -7.65 -6.04 11.32
CA ARG A 16 -9.09 -5.96 11.08
C ARG A 16 -9.46 -6.51 9.70
N PRO A 17 -9.23 -7.82 9.46
CA PRO A 17 -9.49 -8.40 8.14
C PRO A 17 -10.94 -8.27 7.66
N SER A 18 -11.89 -8.11 8.57
CA SER A 18 -13.30 -7.89 8.21
C SER A 18 -13.56 -6.59 7.45
N LEU A 19 -12.62 -5.64 7.48
CA LEU A 19 -12.73 -4.40 6.70
C LEU A 19 -12.38 -4.58 5.24
N LEU A 20 -11.77 -5.71 4.88
CA LEU A 20 -11.50 -6.04 3.48
C LEU A 20 -12.78 -6.61 2.84
N GLY A 21 -13.11 -6.10 1.66
CA GLY A 21 -14.27 -6.58 0.92
C GLY A 21 -14.06 -7.98 0.38
N LYS A 22 -15.14 -8.67 0.07
CA LYS A 22 -15.09 -10.05 -0.42
C LYS A 22 -14.35 -10.17 -1.73
N GLN A 23 -14.52 -9.21 -2.64
CA GLN A 23 -13.81 -9.20 -3.92
C GLN A 23 -12.31 -9.03 -3.69
N THR A 24 -11.94 -8.14 -2.78
CA THR A 24 -10.53 -7.91 -2.42
C THR A 24 -9.91 -9.19 -1.88
N VAL A 25 -10.55 -9.85 -0.92
CA VAL A 25 -10.02 -11.11 -0.36
C VAL A 25 -9.77 -12.13 -1.46
N ARG A 26 -10.71 -12.31 -2.37
CA ARG A 26 -10.54 -13.24 -3.50
C ARG A 26 -9.36 -12.86 -4.38
N LYS A 27 -9.18 -11.57 -4.65
CA LYS A 27 -8.07 -11.09 -5.49
C LYS A 27 -6.73 -11.30 -4.80
N LEU A 28 -6.66 -11.04 -3.49
CA LEU A 28 -5.43 -11.27 -2.73
C LEU A 28 -5.06 -12.75 -2.69
N GLU A 29 -6.05 -13.63 -2.51
CA GLU A 29 -5.83 -15.09 -2.49
C GLU A 29 -5.35 -15.63 -3.83
N SER A 30 -5.81 -15.05 -4.94
CA SER A 30 -5.45 -15.50 -6.29
C SER A 30 -4.26 -14.75 -6.89
N ALA A 31 -3.70 -13.77 -6.20
CA ALA A 31 -2.61 -12.97 -6.72
C ALA A 31 -1.33 -13.81 -6.88
N LYS A 32 -0.57 -13.53 -7.94
CA LYS A 32 0.74 -14.16 -8.16
C LYS A 32 1.79 -13.68 -7.15
N GLY A 33 1.63 -12.47 -6.63
CA GLY A 33 2.48 -11.92 -5.60
C GLY A 33 1.81 -10.74 -4.94
N LEU A 34 2.03 -10.63 -3.63
CA LEU A 34 1.61 -9.49 -2.83
C LEU A 34 2.85 -8.72 -2.41
N PHE A 35 2.77 -7.41 -2.50
CA PHE A 35 3.91 -6.53 -2.26
C PHE A 35 3.55 -5.43 -1.28
N PHE A 36 4.56 -4.97 -0.53
CA PHE A 36 4.47 -3.79 0.30
C PHE A 36 5.54 -2.78 -0.11
N SER A 37 5.31 -1.51 0.19
CA SER A 37 6.29 -0.45 0.00
C SER A 37 7.10 -0.23 1.27
N PRO A 38 8.41 0.08 1.18
CA PRO A 38 9.18 0.55 2.35
C PRO A 38 8.54 1.74 3.06
N ILE A 39 7.76 2.53 2.33
CA ILE A 39 7.01 3.66 2.88
C ILE A 39 6.04 3.20 3.96
N THR A 40 5.43 2.02 3.80
CA THR A 40 4.51 1.46 4.81
C THR A 40 5.22 1.28 6.16
N PHE A 41 6.43 0.75 6.15
CA PHE A 41 7.20 0.57 7.38
C PHE A 41 7.58 1.91 8.00
N PHE A 42 7.93 2.88 7.17
CA PHE A 42 8.19 4.24 7.63
C PHE A 42 6.95 4.87 8.27
N GLU A 43 5.78 4.72 7.66
CA GLU A 43 4.52 5.24 8.20
C GLU A 43 4.15 4.58 9.53
N TRP A 44 4.37 3.27 9.64
CA TRP A 44 4.14 2.56 10.90
C TRP A 44 5.04 3.10 12.02
N LEU A 45 6.31 3.37 11.72
CA LEU A 45 7.23 3.95 12.70
C LEU A 45 6.81 5.35 13.12
N GLN A 46 6.25 6.15 12.19
CA GLN A 46 5.78 7.50 12.49
C GLN A 46 4.58 7.49 13.46
N LYS A 47 3.77 6.46 13.41
CA LYS A 47 2.55 6.33 14.21
C LYS A 47 2.76 5.48 15.46
N ASP A 48 3.91 4.84 15.58
CA ASP A 48 4.19 3.96 16.69
C ASP A 48 4.65 4.75 17.91
N ASP A 49 4.49 4.15 19.06
CA ASP A 49 4.94 4.69 20.31
C ASP A 49 6.42 4.35 20.55
N TYR A 50 6.83 4.52 21.76
CA TYR A 50 8.22 4.38 22.19
C TYR A 50 8.85 3.06 21.72
N LEU A 51 10.01 3.15 21.06
CA LEU A 51 10.84 2.06 20.55
C LEU A 51 10.34 1.32 19.31
N GLY A 52 9.23 1.72 18.71
CA GLY A 52 8.75 1.12 17.48
C GLY A 52 8.37 -0.36 17.60
N ALA A 53 7.94 -0.81 18.77
CA ALA A 53 7.67 -2.22 19.02
C ALA A 53 6.53 -2.76 18.15
N THR A 54 5.43 -2.01 18.06
CA THR A 54 4.27 -2.41 17.24
C THR A 54 4.61 -2.43 15.77
N ALA A 55 5.35 -1.41 15.29
CA ALA A 55 5.79 -1.35 13.90
C ALA A 55 6.66 -2.54 13.54
N LYS A 56 7.58 -2.94 14.43
CA LYS A 56 8.45 -4.11 14.21
C LYS A 56 7.66 -5.41 14.16
N LEU A 57 6.63 -5.56 15.00
CA LEU A 57 5.76 -6.73 14.97
C LEU A 57 4.96 -6.82 13.67
N LEU A 58 4.41 -5.70 13.20
CA LEU A 58 3.67 -5.66 11.94
C LEU A 58 4.60 -5.93 10.75
N ALA A 59 5.81 -5.38 10.77
CA ALA A 59 6.79 -5.65 9.73
C ALA A 59 7.18 -7.12 9.68
N ALA A 60 7.43 -7.74 10.84
CA ALA A 60 7.76 -9.16 10.92
C ALA A 60 6.58 -10.02 10.42
N ALA A 61 5.35 -9.68 10.77
CA ALA A 61 4.15 -10.38 10.30
C ALA A 61 3.99 -10.27 8.78
N THR A 62 4.29 -9.11 8.21
CA THR A 62 4.23 -8.90 6.76
C THR A 62 5.22 -9.79 6.02
N ILE A 63 6.45 -9.84 6.50
CA ILE A 63 7.51 -10.68 5.92
C ILE A 63 7.16 -12.16 6.08
N ALA A 64 6.70 -12.55 7.26
CA ALA A 64 6.32 -13.94 7.55
C ALA A 64 5.16 -14.43 6.70
N ALA A 65 4.26 -13.52 6.31
CA ALA A 65 3.13 -13.84 5.43
C ALA A 65 3.54 -14.03 3.96
N GLY A 66 4.81 -13.83 3.61
CA GLY A 66 5.29 -13.96 2.24
C GLY A 66 5.01 -12.74 1.37
N ILE A 67 4.65 -11.62 1.97
CA ILE A 67 4.46 -10.36 1.25
C ILE A 67 5.84 -9.77 0.99
N GLU A 68 6.13 -9.49 -0.28
CA GLU A 68 7.48 -9.08 -0.71
C GLU A 68 7.63 -7.55 -0.74
N GLU A 69 8.84 -7.08 -0.52
CA GLU A 69 9.15 -5.67 -0.65
C GLU A 69 9.20 -5.26 -2.12
N LEU A 70 8.52 -4.16 -2.44
CA LEU A 70 8.70 -3.46 -3.71
C LEU A 70 9.58 -2.23 -3.44
N PRO A 71 10.87 -2.27 -3.85
CA PRO A 71 11.77 -1.16 -3.56
C PRO A 71 11.29 0.16 -4.18
N LEU A 72 11.53 1.26 -3.48
CA LEU A 72 11.29 2.59 -4.02
C LEU A 72 12.49 2.99 -4.87
N SER A 73 12.32 2.98 -6.20
CA SER A 73 13.37 3.41 -7.11
C SER A 73 13.38 4.92 -7.28
N ALA A 74 14.55 5.46 -7.70
CA ALA A 74 14.66 6.87 -8.04
C ALA A 74 13.69 7.26 -9.16
N ARG A 75 13.47 6.37 -10.12
CA ARG A 75 12.53 6.61 -11.23
C ARG A 75 11.10 6.73 -10.74
N ALA A 76 10.67 5.86 -9.83
CA ALA A 76 9.34 5.95 -9.24
C ALA A 76 9.19 7.27 -8.46
N ALA A 77 10.22 7.67 -7.71
CA ALA A 77 10.19 8.92 -6.97
C ALA A 77 10.05 10.13 -7.89
N LEU A 78 10.75 10.13 -9.03
CA LEU A 78 10.64 11.21 -10.01
C LEU A 78 9.27 11.27 -10.67
N GLU A 79 8.67 10.12 -10.95
CA GLU A 79 7.35 10.05 -11.57
C GLU A 79 6.20 10.42 -10.63
N ALA A 80 6.44 10.47 -9.34
CA ALA A 80 5.40 10.79 -8.35
C ALA A 80 4.75 12.16 -8.60
N GLN A 81 5.46 13.10 -9.24
CA GLN A 81 4.93 14.42 -9.59
C GLN A 81 3.70 14.35 -10.51
N ARG A 82 3.57 13.30 -11.31
CA ARG A 82 2.38 13.10 -12.16
C ARG A 82 1.09 13.11 -11.37
N PHE A 83 1.17 12.67 -10.13
CA PHE A 83 0.02 12.52 -9.26
C PHE A 83 -0.07 13.62 -8.20
N GLY A 84 0.94 14.47 -8.14
CA GLY A 84 1.19 15.41 -7.05
C GLY A 84 0.45 16.75 -7.13
N SER A 85 -0.53 16.88 -8.01
CA SER A 85 -1.26 18.15 -8.17
C SER A 85 -2.33 18.39 -7.11
N LEU A 86 -2.59 17.41 -6.24
CA LEU A 86 -3.59 17.52 -5.18
C LEU A 86 -2.99 18.21 -3.95
N ARG A 87 -3.30 19.47 -3.76
CA ARG A 87 -2.87 20.23 -2.58
C ARG A 87 -3.46 19.61 -1.32
N GLY A 88 -2.63 19.50 -0.28
CA GLY A 88 -3.06 19.00 1.02
C GLY A 88 -3.02 17.48 1.16
N SER A 89 -2.55 16.76 0.14
CA SER A 89 -2.37 15.32 0.21
C SER A 89 -0.98 14.98 0.73
N ASP A 90 -0.85 13.82 1.38
CA ASP A 90 0.41 13.32 1.89
C ASP A 90 1.33 12.93 0.72
N PRO A 91 2.54 13.52 0.61
CA PRO A 91 3.48 13.16 -0.45
C PRO A 91 3.82 11.66 -0.49
N LEU A 92 3.78 10.98 0.65
CA LEU A 92 4.09 9.54 0.72
C LEU A 92 3.06 8.71 -0.06
N ASP A 93 1.80 9.14 -0.09
CA ASP A 93 0.75 8.46 -0.87
C ASP A 93 1.07 8.48 -2.36
N PHE A 94 1.62 9.58 -2.86
CA PHE A 94 2.01 9.68 -4.27
C PHE A 94 3.20 8.82 -4.62
N LEU A 95 4.11 8.60 -3.67
CA LEU A 95 5.23 7.69 -3.87
C LEU A 95 4.76 6.25 -4.00
N ILE A 96 3.84 5.81 -3.15
CA ILE A 96 3.27 4.46 -3.24
C ILE A 96 2.51 4.30 -4.56
N LEU A 97 1.72 5.30 -4.93
CA LEU A 97 0.98 5.32 -6.19
C LEU A 97 1.92 5.19 -7.40
N SER A 98 3.01 5.94 -7.38
CA SER A 98 4.03 5.91 -8.42
C SER A 98 4.74 4.56 -8.50
N GLN A 99 5.01 3.92 -7.35
CA GLN A 99 5.60 2.58 -7.34
C GLN A 99 4.69 1.57 -8.05
N ALA A 100 3.38 1.60 -7.76
CA ALA A 100 2.43 0.71 -8.40
C ALA A 100 2.36 0.95 -9.91
N ALA A 101 2.26 2.21 -10.32
CA ALA A 101 2.20 2.58 -11.73
C ALA A 101 3.44 2.10 -12.49
N GLN A 102 4.62 2.31 -11.93
CA GLN A 102 5.86 1.95 -12.57
C GLN A 102 6.10 0.44 -12.66
N ALA A 103 5.70 -0.29 -11.63
CA ALA A 103 5.81 -1.74 -11.59
C ALA A 103 4.67 -2.44 -12.34
N GLU A 104 3.73 -1.70 -12.88
CA GLU A 104 2.54 -2.25 -13.55
C GLU A 104 1.76 -3.18 -12.63
N MET A 105 1.56 -2.77 -11.40
CA MET A 105 0.78 -3.49 -10.39
C MET A 105 -0.51 -2.75 -10.09
N ASP A 106 -1.53 -3.48 -9.67
CA ASP A 106 -2.70 -2.86 -9.05
C ASP A 106 -2.33 -2.43 -7.62
N LEU A 107 -2.79 -1.24 -7.24
CA LEU A 107 -2.69 -0.73 -5.88
C LEU A 107 -4.05 -0.90 -5.19
N TYR A 108 -4.08 -1.67 -4.11
CA TYR A 108 -5.29 -1.76 -3.28
C TYR A 108 -5.20 -0.78 -2.13
N THR A 109 -6.24 0.02 -1.97
CA THR A 109 -6.32 1.07 -0.95
C THR A 109 -7.75 1.30 -0.50
N SER A 110 -7.93 1.82 0.69
CA SER A 110 -9.20 2.35 1.16
C SER A 110 -9.21 3.89 1.19
N ASP A 111 -8.14 4.54 0.78
CA ASP A 111 -8.03 5.99 0.78
C ASP A 111 -8.89 6.60 -0.32
N ARG A 112 -9.94 7.33 0.09
CA ARG A 112 -10.89 7.95 -0.84
C ARG A 112 -10.24 8.97 -1.76
N ARG A 113 -9.20 9.65 -1.32
CA ARG A 113 -8.48 10.61 -2.16
C ARG A 113 -7.78 9.93 -3.33
N LEU A 114 -7.13 8.80 -3.08
CA LEU A 114 -6.48 8.03 -4.14
C LEU A 114 -7.52 7.42 -5.09
N LEU A 115 -8.60 6.88 -4.55
CA LEU A 115 -9.67 6.30 -5.36
C LEU A 115 -10.35 7.35 -6.24
N SER A 116 -10.45 8.59 -5.77
CA SER A 116 -11.09 9.69 -6.53
C SER A 116 -10.28 10.15 -7.74
N LEU A 117 -9.02 9.73 -7.87
CA LEU A 117 -8.21 10.04 -9.05
C LEU A 117 -8.69 9.33 -10.32
N GLY A 118 -9.53 8.29 -10.18
CA GLY A 118 -10.08 7.57 -11.34
C GLY A 118 -9.06 6.77 -12.13
N LEU A 119 -7.99 6.32 -11.47
CA LEU A 119 -6.94 5.54 -12.13
C LEU A 119 -7.32 4.05 -12.16
N ASP A 120 -7.18 3.42 -13.31
CA ASP A 120 -7.60 2.04 -13.51
C ASP A 120 -6.91 1.05 -12.58
N PHE A 121 -5.66 1.30 -12.23
CA PHE A 121 -4.89 0.39 -11.40
C PHE A 121 -5.09 0.61 -9.90
N VAL A 122 -5.86 1.60 -9.50
CA VAL A 122 -6.16 1.87 -8.08
C VAL A 122 -7.51 1.24 -7.74
N LYS A 123 -7.48 0.26 -6.83
CA LYS A 123 -8.62 -0.58 -6.49
C LYS A 123 -9.09 -0.34 -5.06
N ASP A 124 -10.40 -0.35 -4.87
CA ASP A 124 -11.02 -0.14 -3.57
C ASP A 124 -10.99 -1.44 -2.75
N SER A 125 -10.21 -1.44 -1.67
CA SER A 125 -10.06 -2.61 -0.80
C SER A 125 -11.30 -2.94 0.02
N THR A 126 -12.29 -2.04 0.08
CA THR A 126 -13.54 -2.27 0.81
C THR A 126 -14.57 -3.06 -0.01
N LYS A 127 -14.30 -3.28 -1.28
CA LYS A 127 -15.15 -4.09 -2.17
C LYS A 127 -14.75 -5.59 -2.14
#